data_22b23453f4b546ab948f7a9b10bbabd8
#
_entry.id   22b23453f4b546ab948f7a9b10bbabd8
#
_cell.length_a   1.000
_cell.length_b   1.000
_cell.length_c   1.000
_cell.angle_alpha   90.00
_cell.angle_beta   90.00
_cell.angle_gamma   90.00
#
_symmetry.space_group_name_H-M   'P 1'
#
loop_
_entity.id
_entity.type
_entity.pdbx_description
1 polymer ?
#
loop_
_entity_poly.entity_id
_entity_poly.type
_entity_poly.pdbx_seq_one_letter_code
_entity_poly.pdbx_strand_id
1 'polypeptide(L)'
;MKAVRFHRYGPADVLRLEDVEAPLPGPGQVRIRVAATSFNPVDASIRSGGMQGSIPVTLPHTPGIDVAGTVDLLGDGVSGLDVGDDVVGFLPMTATGAAAQHVLAPAGALTAAPTSIPLAEAAALPAVALTAWQALFEHAHLEAGQRVLVNGAGGAVGVHAVRLAKRAGAHVIAVAGARSGGRARAAGADEVVDRSRTAVGTAVTGQVDVLLNLAPLEPAELAAMADLVRSGGVTVNTTVWMPAPADEERGVRGVNLFVRSDAGQLAELVALVDRGELGVDVARRVPLAELPALHAEAAAGGLSGKVVVVPPTP
;
A
#
# COMPACT_ATOMS: atom_id res chain seq x y z
N MET A 1 10.44 -3.72 -25.27
CA MET A 1 10.07 -4.35 -24.01
C MET A 1 8.56 -4.51 -23.91
N LYS A 2 8.05 -5.47 -23.14
CA LYS A 2 6.62 -5.59 -22.83
C LYS A 2 6.22 -4.64 -21.73
N ALA A 3 5.06 -3.96 -21.89
CA ALA A 3 4.42 -3.12 -20.88
C ALA A 3 2.90 -3.23 -20.98
N VAL A 4 2.19 -3.14 -19.84
CA VAL A 4 0.75 -2.97 -19.87
C VAL A 4 0.42 -1.48 -19.75
N ARG A 5 -0.37 -0.97 -20.70
CA ARG A 5 -0.69 0.46 -20.83
C ARG A 5 -2.17 0.69 -21.04
N PHE A 6 -2.62 1.90 -20.70
CA PHE A 6 -3.93 2.39 -21.12
C PHE A 6 -3.79 3.76 -21.80
N HIS A 7 -4.56 3.95 -22.91
CA HIS A 7 -4.52 5.14 -23.77
C HIS A 7 -5.67 6.11 -23.47
N ARG A 8 -6.63 5.67 -22.66
CA ARG A 8 -7.76 6.44 -22.18
C ARG A 8 -8.17 5.91 -20.81
N TYR A 9 -8.77 6.75 -20.02
CA TYR A 9 -9.40 6.31 -18.78
C TYR A 9 -10.61 5.41 -19.05
N GLY A 10 -10.91 4.51 -18.14
CA GLY A 10 -12.05 3.62 -18.30
C GLY A 10 -11.98 2.35 -17.43
N PRO A 11 -12.85 1.36 -17.70
CA PRO A 11 -12.84 0.07 -17.01
C PRO A 11 -11.58 -0.77 -17.33
N ALA A 12 -11.45 -1.95 -16.73
CA ALA A 12 -10.23 -2.77 -16.82
C ALA A 12 -9.82 -3.15 -18.26
N ASP A 13 -10.77 -3.18 -19.16
CA ASP A 13 -10.58 -3.52 -20.58
C ASP A 13 -9.82 -2.46 -21.39
N VAL A 14 -9.54 -1.27 -20.82
CA VAL A 14 -8.67 -0.28 -21.47
C VAL A 14 -7.19 -0.64 -21.37
N LEU A 15 -6.81 -1.56 -20.47
CA LEU A 15 -5.45 -2.04 -20.32
C LEU A 15 -5.06 -2.95 -21.50
N ARG A 16 -3.89 -2.71 -22.08
CA ARG A 16 -3.33 -3.48 -23.19
C ARG A 16 -1.88 -3.85 -22.90
N LEU A 17 -1.53 -5.11 -23.18
CA LEU A 17 -0.12 -5.53 -23.24
C LEU A 17 0.46 -5.14 -24.59
N GLU A 18 1.52 -4.36 -24.58
CA GLU A 18 2.13 -3.76 -25.78
C GLU A 18 3.62 -4.00 -25.81
N ASP A 19 4.19 -3.95 -27.03
CA ASP A 19 5.63 -3.80 -27.25
C ASP A 19 5.96 -2.31 -27.33
N VAL A 20 6.86 -1.86 -26.48
CA VAL A 20 7.31 -0.47 -26.43
C VAL A 20 8.84 -0.40 -26.34
N GLU A 21 9.42 0.74 -26.67
CA GLU A 21 10.85 0.96 -26.47
C GLU A 21 11.21 0.97 -24.98
N ALA A 22 12.38 0.45 -24.65
CA ALA A 22 12.89 0.55 -23.29
C ALA A 22 13.29 2.00 -23.00
N PRO A 23 12.85 2.60 -21.90
CA PRO A 23 13.15 3.99 -21.61
C PRO A 23 14.62 4.19 -21.22
N LEU A 24 15.15 5.38 -21.45
CA LEU A 24 16.48 5.80 -21.00
C LEU A 24 16.35 6.72 -19.78
N PRO A 25 17.17 6.53 -18.72
CA PRO A 25 17.12 7.35 -17.54
C PRO A 25 17.64 8.77 -17.81
N GLY A 26 16.90 9.76 -17.35
CA GLY A 26 17.36 11.16 -17.27
C GLY A 26 18.19 11.42 -16.01
N PRO A 27 18.63 12.68 -15.80
CA PRO A 27 19.38 13.07 -14.61
C PRO A 27 18.63 12.70 -13.31
N GLY A 28 19.34 12.10 -12.35
CA GLY A 28 18.80 11.67 -11.07
C GLY A 28 17.86 10.46 -11.11
N GLN A 29 17.70 9.84 -12.27
CA GLN A 29 16.89 8.63 -12.45
C GLN A 29 17.76 7.39 -12.66
N VAL A 30 17.21 6.25 -12.31
CA VAL A 30 17.76 4.94 -12.69
C VAL A 30 16.72 4.19 -13.52
N ARG A 31 17.20 3.28 -14.39
CA ARG A 31 16.33 2.28 -15.00
C ARG A 31 16.44 0.99 -14.21
N ILE A 32 15.28 0.40 -13.93
CA ILE A 32 15.16 -0.85 -13.21
C ILE A 32 14.63 -1.91 -14.16
N ARG A 33 15.34 -3.03 -14.28
CA ARG A 33 14.80 -4.28 -14.82
C ARG A 33 13.86 -4.84 -13.76
N VAL A 34 12.56 -4.80 -14.03
CA VAL A 34 11.52 -5.13 -13.08
C VAL A 34 11.46 -6.63 -12.82
N ALA A 35 11.69 -7.04 -11.58
CA ALA A 35 11.42 -8.40 -11.12
C ALA A 35 9.93 -8.58 -10.84
N ALA A 36 9.29 -7.59 -10.25
CA ALA A 36 7.85 -7.54 -10.06
C ALA A 36 7.36 -6.12 -9.72
N THR A 37 6.08 -5.89 -9.96
CA THR A 37 5.26 -4.84 -9.35
C THR A 37 4.15 -5.47 -8.54
N SER A 38 3.29 -4.67 -7.90
CA SER A 38 2.13 -5.19 -7.19
C SER A 38 0.87 -4.40 -7.50
N PHE A 39 -0.28 -5.06 -7.41
CA PHE A 39 -1.57 -4.38 -7.56
C PHE A 39 -1.93 -3.59 -6.30
N ASN A 40 -2.33 -2.35 -6.49
CA ASN A 40 -2.93 -1.48 -5.47
C ASN A 40 -4.28 -0.93 -5.96
N PRO A 41 -5.28 -0.73 -5.06
CA PRO A 41 -6.56 -0.12 -5.45
C PRO A 41 -6.42 1.26 -6.12
N VAL A 42 -5.39 2.03 -5.77
CA VAL A 42 -5.11 3.33 -6.37
C VAL A 42 -4.74 3.21 -7.87
N ASP A 43 -4.06 2.13 -8.29
CA ASP A 43 -3.79 1.88 -9.73
C ASP A 43 -5.09 1.75 -10.52
N ALA A 44 -6.09 1.07 -9.94
CA ALA A 44 -7.42 0.96 -10.54
C ALA A 44 -8.17 2.31 -10.56
N SER A 45 -8.03 3.12 -9.50
CA SER A 45 -8.64 4.44 -9.40
C SER A 45 -8.02 5.44 -10.39
N ILE A 46 -6.69 5.42 -10.57
CA ILE A 46 -5.99 6.20 -11.59
C ILE A 46 -6.46 5.77 -12.98
N ARG A 47 -6.41 4.47 -13.30
CA ARG A 47 -6.83 3.94 -14.60
C ARG A 47 -8.28 4.28 -14.94
N SER A 48 -9.20 4.21 -13.95
CA SER A 48 -10.61 4.51 -14.19
C SER A 48 -10.89 6.01 -14.40
N GLY A 49 -9.96 6.88 -14.02
CA GLY A 49 -10.12 8.34 -14.06
C GLY A 49 -10.66 8.93 -12.75
N GLY A 50 -10.94 8.12 -11.74
CA GLY A 50 -11.45 8.60 -10.46
C GLY A 50 -10.47 9.51 -9.69
N MET A 51 -9.19 9.51 -10.09
CA MET A 51 -8.14 10.31 -9.46
C MET A 51 -7.59 11.44 -10.35
N GLN A 52 -8.21 11.75 -11.49
CA GLN A 52 -7.69 12.74 -12.45
C GLN A 52 -7.43 14.13 -11.83
N GLY A 53 -8.24 14.55 -10.86
CA GLY A 53 -8.07 15.82 -10.17
C GLY A 53 -6.89 15.85 -9.20
N SER A 54 -6.55 14.71 -8.60
CA SER A 54 -5.53 14.59 -7.55
C SER A 54 -4.22 13.99 -8.07
N ILE A 55 -4.32 13.06 -9.02
CA ILE A 55 -3.18 12.35 -9.62
C ILE A 55 -3.33 12.40 -11.15
N PRO A 56 -2.98 13.53 -11.78
CA PRO A 56 -2.98 13.63 -13.23
C PRO A 56 -1.85 12.79 -13.82
N VAL A 57 -2.16 11.91 -14.77
CA VAL A 57 -1.16 11.10 -15.48
C VAL A 57 -1.16 11.42 -16.97
N THR A 58 0.01 11.30 -17.59
CA THR A 58 0.15 11.42 -19.05
C THR A 58 -0.25 10.11 -19.72
N LEU A 59 -1.10 10.20 -20.74
CA LEU A 59 -1.50 9.05 -21.55
C LEU A 59 -0.61 8.94 -22.81
N PRO A 60 -0.29 7.72 -23.24
CA PRO A 60 -0.62 6.44 -22.64
C PRO A 60 0.17 6.20 -21.35
N HIS A 61 -0.48 5.61 -20.33
CA HIS A 61 0.09 5.40 -19.02
C HIS A 61 0.24 3.92 -18.67
N THR A 62 1.34 3.58 -17.99
CA THR A 62 1.60 2.23 -17.41
C THR A 62 1.32 2.30 -15.91
N PRO A 63 0.44 1.45 -15.35
CA PRO A 63 0.18 1.38 -13.90
C PRO A 63 1.33 0.68 -13.15
N GLY A 64 1.21 0.61 -11.83
CA GLY A 64 2.14 -0.11 -10.95
C GLY A 64 3.05 0.82 -10.17
N ILE A 65 2.59 1.26 -8.99
CA ILE A 65 3.30 2.20 -8.12
C ILE A 65 4.37 1.55 -7.25
N ASP A 66 4.32 0.24 -7.05
CA ASP A 66 5.36 -0.52 -6.36
C ASP A 66 6.35 -1.09 -7.38
N VAL A 67 7.62 -1.14 -7.03
CA VAL A 67 8.65 -1.81 -7.83
C VAL A 67 9.60 -2.61 -6.94
N ALA A 68 9.96 -3.80 -7.40
CA ALA A 68 11.16 -4.52 -6.98
C ALA A 68 11.89 -4.98 -8.25
N GLY A 69 13.20 -4.85 -8.29
CA GLY A 69 14.00 -5.22 -9.46
C GLY A 69 15.46 -4.85 -9.30
N THR A 70 16.20 -5.02 -10.40
CA THR A 70 17.65 -4.76 -10.43
C THR A 70 17.92 -3.52 -11.26
N VAL A 71 18.72 -2.60 -10.76
CA VAL A 71 19.20 -1.43 -11.51
C VAL A 71 20.03 -1.90 -12.69
N ASP A 72 19.69 -1.47 -13.91
CA ASP A 72 20.41 -1.85 -15.11
C ASP A 72 21.03 -0.68 -15.89
N LEU A 73 20.57 0.57 -15.63
CA LEU A 73 21.18 1.81 -16.13
C LEU A 73 21.05 2.93 -15.10
N LEU A 74 22.07 3.79 -15.08
CA LEU A 74 22.09 5.02 -14.27
C LEU A 74 21.99 6.25 -15.17
N GLY A 75 21.21 7.23 -14.76
CA GLY A 75 21.22 8.57 -15.34
C GLY A 75 22.29 9.44 -14.69
N ASP A 76 22.54 10.60 -15.29
CA ASP A 76 23.53 11.54 -14.79
C ASP A 76 23.23 11.99 -13.36
N GLY A 77 24.29 12.12 -12.55
CA GLY A 77 24.20 12.63 -11.18
C GLY A 77 23.63 11.64 -10.15
N VAL A 78 23.33 10.40 -10.52
CA VAL A 78 22.95 9.36 -9.56
C VAL A 78 24.15 8.98 -8.70
N SER A 79 23.93 8.88 -7.40
CA SER A 79 24.92 8.40 -6.43
C SER A 79 24.23 7.49 -5.39
N GLY A 80 25.02 6.57 -4.82
CA GLY A 80 24.53 5.64 -3.79
C GLY A 80 23.77 4.43 -4.35
N LEU A 81 23.70 4.26 -5.67
CA LEU A 81 23.21 3.09 -6.36
C LEU A 81 24.16 2.72 -7.49
N ASP A 82 24.38 1.43 -7.70
CA ASP A 82 25.20 0.87 -8.77
C ASP A 82 24.36 -0.04 -9.69
N VAL A 83 24.84 -0.21 -10.93
CA VAL A 83 24.27 -1.20 -11.85
C VAL A 83 24.49 -2.60 -11.26
N GLY A 84 23.40 -3.35 -11.13
CA GLY A 84 23.39 -4.67 -10.50
C GLY A 84 22.75 -4.67 -9.10
N ASP A 85 22.49 -3.51 -8.51
CA ASP A 85 21.83 -3.43 -7.22
C ASP A 85 20.37 -3.88 -7.31
N ASP A 86 19.96 -4.75 -6.40
CA ASP A 86 18.57 -5.09 -6.19
C ASP A 86 17.90 -4.06 -5.30
N VAL A 87 16.83 -3.46 -5.82
CA VAL A 87 16.14 -2.33 -5.19
C VAL A 87 14.64 -2.56 -5.06
N VAL A 88 14.05 -1.83 -4.11
CA VAL A 88 12.61 -1.76 -3.90
C VAL A 88 12.21 -0.29 -3.75
N GLY A 89 11.00 0.06 -4.23
CA GLY A 89 10.54 1.45 -4.14
C GLY A 89 9.04 1.64 -4.32
N PHE A 90 8.58 2.77 -3.82
CA PHE A 90 7.25 3.31 -4.06
C PHE A 90 7.38 4.46 -5.06
N LEU A 91 6.97 4.21 -6.31
CA LEU A 91 7.13 5.17 -7.40
C LEU A 91 6.15 6.35 -7.27
N PRO A 92 6.51 7.54 -7.77
CA PRO A 92 5.57 8.65 -7.83
C PRO A 92 4.32 8.26 -8.63
N MET A 93 3.13 8.44 -8.06
CA MET A 93 1.86 8.00 -8.67
C MET A 93 1.53 8.69 -9.99
N THR A 94 2.16 9.83 -10.29
CA THR A 94 2.02 10.56 -11.56
C THR A 94 3.01 10.10 -12.63
N ALA A 95 4.03 9.31 -12.26
CA ALA A 95 5.03 8.79 -13.18
C ALA A 95 4.55 7.49 -13.84
N THR A 96 5.21 7.11 -14.92
CA THR A 96 5.03 5.79 -15.54
C THR A 96 5.37 4.69 -14.54
N GLY A 97 4.45 3.74 -14.34
CA GLY A 97 4.59 2.69 -13.34
C GLY A 97 5.34 1.44 -13.82
N ALA A 98 5.48 0.48 -12.92
CA ALA A 98 6.31 -0.70 -13.07
C ALA A 98 5.59 -1.93 -13.68
N ALA A 99 4.37 -1.78 -14.24
CA ALA A 99 3.73 -2.87 -14.98
C ALA A 99 4.36 -3.05 -16.38
N ALA A 100 5.69 -3.27 -16.40
CA ALA A 100 6.53 -3.38 -17.59
C ALA A 100 7.80 -4.19 -17.26
N GLN A 101 8.58 -4.56 -18.29
CA GLN A 101 9.89 -5.21 -18.10
C GLN A 101 10.95 -4.24 -17.52
N HIS A 102 10.83 -2.94 -17.84
CA HIS A 102 11.71 -1.88 -17.30
C HIS A 102 10.88 -0.68 -16.91
N VAL A 103 11.33 0.03 -15.89
CA VAL A 103 10.74 1.29 -15.42
C VAL A 103 11.85 2.27 -15.06
N LEU A 104 11.57 3.58 -15.20
CA LEU A 104 12.41 4.64 -14.65
C LEU A 104 11.92 5.02 -13.26
N ALA A 105 12.86 5.20 -12.35
CA ALA A 105 12.58 5.66 -11.00
C ALA A 105 13.53 6.78 -10.60
N PRO A 106 13.07 7.81 -9.87
CA PRO A 106 13.98 8.70 -9.15
C PRO A 106 14.85 7.88 -8.18
N ALA A 107 16.16 8.07 -8.19
CA ALA A 107 17.06 7.32 -7.28
C ALA A 107 16.66 7.49 -5.81
N GLY A 108 16.20 8.70 -5.42
CA GLY A 108 15.74 8.99 -4.06
C GLY A 108 14.41 8.35 -3.64
N ALA A 109 13.73 7.64 -4.54
CA ALA A 109 12.52 6.87 -4.22
C ALA A 109 12.82 5.38 -3.91
N LEU A 110 14.08 4.98 -3.99
CA LEU A 110 14.52 3.59 -3.90
C LEU A 110 15.36 3.35 -2.66
N THR A 111 15.32 2.12 -2.20
CA THR A 111 16.26 1.57 -1.21
C THR A 111 16.67 0.16 -1.64
N ALA A 112 17.72 -0.39 -1.02
CA ALA A 112 18.10 -1.78 -1.22
C ALA A 112 16.91 -2.71 -0.94
N ALA A 113 16.73 -3.73 -1.78
CA ALA A 113 15.70 -4.74 -1.57
C ALA A 113 16.05 -5.62 -0.36
N PRO A 114 15.06 -6.20 0.36
CA PRO A 114 15.33 -7.17 1.40
C PRO A 114 16.02 -8.41 0.81
N THR A 115 16.98 -8.94 1.56
CA THR A 115 17.77 -10.12 1.17
C THR A 115 17.20 -11.44 1.71
N SER A 116 16.32 -11.36 2.70
CA SER A 116 15.72 -12.52 3.39
C SER A 116 14.52 -13.13 2.64
N ILE A 117 14.01 -12.46 1.61
CA ILE A 117 12.89 -12.92 0.80
C ILE A 117 13.22 -12.83 -0.71
N PRO A 118 12.53 -13.57 -1.58
CA PRO A 118 12.71 -13.44 -3.03
C PRO A 118 12.43 -12.01 -3.52
N LEU A 119 13.29 -11.48 -4.41
CA LEU A 119 13.19 -10.11 -4.92
C LEU A 119 11.78 -9.76 -5.45
N ALA A 120 11.15 -10.67 -6.21
CA ALA A 120 9.80 -10.43 -6.72
C ALA A 120 8.74 -10.25 -5.62
N GLU A 121 8.93 -10.88 -4.44
CA GLU A 121 8.01 -10.71 -3.32
C GLU A 121 8.17 -9.35 -2.64
N ALA A 122 9.37 -8.76 -2.70
CA ALA A 122 9.62 -7.44 -2.14
C ALA A 122 8.73 -6.34 -2.76
N ALA A 123 8.23 -6.54 -3.99
CA ALA A 123 7.25 -5.64 -4.60
C ALA A 123 5.92 -5.55 -3.82
N ALA A 124 5.64 -6.49 -2.92
CA ALA A 124 4.45 -6.46 -2.09
C ALA A 124 4.55 -5.51 -0.89
N LEU A 125 5.76 -4.95 -0.62
CA LEU A 125 6.05 -4.20 0.60
C LEU A 125 5.76 -2.68 0.50
N PRO A 126 6.22 -1.91 -0.53
CA PRO A 126 6.38 -0.46 -0.42
C PRO A 126 5.11 0.29 -0.05
N ALA A 127 4.11 0.30 -0.93
CA ALA A 127 2.90 1.11 -0.72
C ALA A 127 2.16 0.73 0.56
N VAL A 128 2.01 -0.57 0.84
CA VAL A 128 1.20 -1.04 1.97
C VAL A 128 1.91 -0.83 3.31
N ALA A 129 3.22 -1.06 3.37
CA ALA A 129 3.97 -0.90 4.59
C ALA A 129 4.21 0.59 4.91
N LEU A 130 4.52 1.42 3.90
CA LEU A 130 4.61 2.87 4.06
C LEU A 130 3.29 3.48 4.52
N THR A 131 2.15 3.05 3.95
CA THR A 131 0.83 3.50 4.41
C THR A 131 0.61 3.18 5.89
N ALA A 132 0.90 1.95 6.31
CA ALA A 132 0.75 1.54 7.69
C ALA A 132 1.71 2.29 8.63
N TRP A 133 2.97 2.47 8.22
CA TRP A 133 3.98 3.20 8.99
C TRP A 133 3.59 4.66 9.19
N GLN A 134 3.28 5.37 8.10
CA GLN A 134 2.91 6.79 8.16
C GLN A 134 1.63 6.99 8.96
N ALA A 135 0.63 6.11 8.79
CA ALA A 135 -0.60 6.18 9.58
C ALA A 135 -0.35 6.08 11.09
N LEU A 136 0.45 5.10 11.50
CA LEU A 136 0.66 4.80 12.92
C LEU A 136 1.66 5.76 13.59
N PHE A 137 2.78 6.06 12.93
CA PHE A 137 3.89 6.74 13.59
C PHE A 137 4.00 8.22 13.26
N GLU A 138 3.68 8.63 12.02
CA GLU A 138 3.73 10.07 11.68
C GLU A 138 2.44 10.81 12.02
N HIS A 139 1.29 10.16 11.80
CA HIS A 139 0.01 10.84 11.96
C HIS A 139 -0.66 10.53 13.30
N ALA A 140 -0.67 9.26 13.70
CA ALA A 140 -1.26 8.86 14.96
C ALA A 140 -0.31 9.06 16.16
N HIS A 141 1.02 9.09 15.92
CA HIS A 141 2.03 9.12 16.99
C HIS A 141 1.80 7.99 18.01
N LEU A 142 1.57 6.77 17.48
CA LEU A 142 1.24 5.61 18.31
C LEU A 142 2.37 5.26 19.28
N GLU A 143 2.05 5.12 20.54
CA GLU A 143 2.96 4.79 21.64
C GLU A 143 2.61 3.42 22.27
N ALA A 144 3.59 2.85 22.98
CA ALA A 144 3.40 1.61 23.71
C ALA A 144 2.29 1.75 24.77
N GLY A 145 1.48 0.70 24.92
CA GLY A 145 0.36 0.67 25.87
C GLY A 145 -0.92 1.31 25.34
N GLN A 146 -0.89 2.05 24.25
CA GLN A 146 -2.08 2.61 23.62
C GLN A 146 -2.94 1.52 22.94
N ARG A 147 -4.24 1.82 22.79
CA ARG A 147 -5.22 0.97 22.11
C ARG A 147 -5.50 1.51 20.71
N VAL A 148 -5.32 0.68 19.70
CA VAL A 148 -5.61 1.03 18.29
C VAL A 148 -6.70 0.13 17.71
N LEU A 149 -7.74 0.76 17.17
CA LEU A 149 -8.80 0.11 16.41
C LEU A 149 -8.46 0.19 14.92
N VAL A 150 -8.23 -0.94 14.28
CA VAL A 150 -7.86 -1.02 12.85
C VAL A 150 -9.04 -1.58 12.06
N ASN A 151 -9.75 -0.72 11.32
CA ASN A 151 -10.75 -1.18 10.37
C ASN A 151 -10.09 -1.58 9.05
N GLY A 152 -10.48 -2.75 8.50
CA GLY A 152 -9.83 -3.35 7.34
C GLY A 152 -8.55 -4.11 7.70
N ALA A 153 -8.39 -4.52 8.96
CA ALA A 153 -7.20 -5.15 9.52
C ALA A 153 -6.72 -6.41 8.77
N GLY A 154 -7.60 -7.15 8.12
CA GLY A 154 -7.24 -8.31 7.32
C GLY A 154 -6.87 -8.00 5.87
N GLY A 155 -6.86 -6.73 5.45
CA GLY A 155 -6.37 -6.26 4.16
C GLY A 155 -4.84 -6.19 4.09
N ALA A 156 -4.29 -5.88 2.90
CA ALA A 156 -2.83 -5.82 2.73
C ALA A 156 -2.17 -4.75 3.61
N VAL A 157 -2.72 -3.53 3.68
CA VAL A 157 -2.25 -2.48 4.60
C VAL A 157 -2.52 -2.88 6.05
N GLY A 158 -3.72 -3.44 6.32
CA GLY A 158 -4.16 -3.76 7.68
C GLY A 158 -3.28 -4.77 8.39
N VAL A 159 -2.82 -5.80 7.69
CA VAL A 159 -1.88 -6.80 8.25
C VAL A 159 -0.56 -6.15 8.66
N HIS A 160 -0.01 -5.23 7.85
CA HIS A 160 1.18 -4.47 8.22
C HIS A 160 0.92 -3.52 9.39
N ALA A 161 -0.24 -2.84 9.41
CA ALA A 161 -0.63 -1.98 10.51
C ALA A 161 -0.73 -2.75 11.84
N VAL A 162 -1.34 -3.94 11.83
CA VAL A 162 -1.41 -4.81 13.02
C VAL A 162 -0.01 -5.20 13.50
N ARG A 163 0.86 -5.70 12.60
CA ARG A 163 2.22 -6.12 12.96
C ARG A 163 3.04 -4.95 13.53
N LEU A 164 3.01 -3.80 12.87
CA LEU A 164 3.76 -2.61 13.30
C LEU A 164 3.24 -2.06 14.64
N ALA A 165 1.92 -2.01 14.84
CA ALA A 165 1.33 -1.58 16.11
C ALA A 165 1.66 -2.55 17.25
N LYS A 166 1.62 -3.87 17.00
CA LYS A 166 2.03 -4.88 17.99
C LYS A 166 3.50 -4.75 18.35
N ARG A 167 4.36 -4.54 17.34
CA ARG A 167 5.78 -4.30 17.55
C ARG A 167 6.05 -3.05 18.40
N ALA A 168 5.23 -2.01 18.23
CA ALA A 168 5.29 -0.79 19.05
C ALA A 168 4.77 -0.98 20.48
N GLY A 169 4.24 -2.15 20.84
CA GLY A 169 3.69 -2.42 22.17
C GLY A 169 2.25 -1.96 22.37
N ALA A 170 1.51 -1.69 21.30
CA ALA A 170 0.11 -1.31 21.37
C ALA A 170 -0.81 -2.52 21.56
N HIS A 171 -2.00 -2.27 22.12
CA HIS A 171 -3.11 -3.21 22.12
C HIS A 171 -3.95 -3.01 20.86
N VAL A 172 -4.03 -4.04 20.02
CA VAL A 172 -4.63 -3.96 18.69
C VAL A 172 -5.98 -4.64 18.63
N ILE A 173 -7.02 -3.87 18.33
CA ILE A 173 -8.38 -4.33 18.04
C ILE A 173 -8.57 -4.31 16.52
N ALA A 174 -8.65 -5.48 15.92
CA ALA A 174 -8.78 -5.65 14.49
C ALA A 174 -10.24 -5.82 14.07
N VAL A 175 -10.72 -4.97 13.17
CA VAL A 175 -12.03 -5.12 12.52
C VAL A 175 -11.82 -5.70 11.13
N ALA A 176 -12.42 -6.86 10.88
CA ALA A 176 -12.29 -7.59 9.64
C ALA A 176 -13.60 -8.31 9.28
N GLY A 177 -13.76 -8.72 8.03
CA GLY A 177 -14.85 -9.61 7.65
C GLY A 177 -14.50 -11.09 7.87
N ALA A 178 -15.48 -11.97 7.77
CA ALA A 178 -15.35 -13.42 8.02
C ALA A 178 -14.19 -14.07 7.24
N ARG A 179 -13.94 -13.64 5.98
CA ARG A 179 -12.87 -14.18 5.12
C ARG A 179 -11.45 -13.69 5.48
N SER A 180 -11.33 -12.61 6.21
CA SER A 180 -10.05 -11.92 6.44
C SER A 180 -9.63 -11.83 7.91
N GLY A 181 -10.51 -12.16 8.85
CA GLY A 181 -10.24 -12.13 10.28
C GLY A 181 -9.10 -13.06 10.72
N GLY A 182 -8.93 -14.21 10.03
CA GLY A 182 -7.82 -15.12 10.27
C GLY A 182 -6.45 -14.47 10.03
N ARG A 183 -6.32 -13.62 8.99
CA ARG A 183 -5.08 -12.91 8.70
C ARG A 183 -4.75 -11.85 9.76
N ALA A 184 -5.77 -11.12 10.22
CA ALA A 184 -5.57 -10.15 11.30
C ALA A 184 -5.10 -10.82 12.61
N ARG A 185 -5.68 -11.99 12.93
CA ARG A 185 -5.25 -12.80 14.09
C ARG A 185 -3.83 -13.31 13.92
N ALA A 186 -3.48 -13.84 12.75
CA ALA A 186 -2.12 -14.29 12.45
C ALA A 186 -1.08 -13.15 12.45
N ALA A 187 -1.52 -11.91 12.18
CA ALA A 187 -0.68 -10.72 12.29
C ALA A 187 -0.43 -10.28 13.75
N GLY A 188 -1.12 -10.89 14.73
CA GLY A 188 -0.91 -10.63 16.16
C GLY A 188 -1.95 -9.71 16.81
N ALA A 189 -3.11 -9.45 16.19
CA ALA A 189 -4.17 -8.68 16.81
C ALA A 189 -4.61 -9.33 18.14
N ASP A 190 -4.77 -8.50 19.19
CA ASP A 190 -5.21 -8.95 20.51
C ASP A 190 -6.70 -9.31 20.51
N GLU A 191 -7.49 -8.50 19.80
CA GLU A 191 -8.92 -8.72 19.61
C GLU A 191 -9.27 -8.71 18.13
N VAL A 192 -10.22 -9.56 17.69
CA VAL A 192 -10.72 -9.58 16.32
C VAL A 192 -12.23 -9.52 16.31
N VAL A 193 -12.76 -8.41 15.80
CA VAL A 193 -14.18 -8.16 15.61
C VAL A 193 -14.58 -8.52 14.18
N ASP A 194 -15.51 -9.48 14.05
CA ASP A 194 -16.12 -9.80 12.76
C ASP A 194 -17.30 -8.85 12.50
N ARG A 195 -17.07 -7.83 11.67
CA ARG A 195 -18.08 -6.81 11.33
C ARG A 195 -19.30 -7.36 10.59
N SER A 196 -19.22 -8.56 10.02
CA SER A 196 -20.36 -9.20 9.37
C SER A 196 -21.35 -9.80 10.37
N ARG A 197 -20.97 -9.94 11.64
CA ARG A 197 -21.75 -10.56 12.70
C ARG A 197 -22.17 -9.61 13.80
N THR A 198 -21.36 -8.59 14.06
CA THR A 198 -21.57 -7.67 15.21
C THR A 198 -21.17 -6.26 14.84
N ALA A 199 -22.00 -5.29 15.19
CA ALA A 199 -21.65 -3.89 15.04
C ALA A 199 -20.42 -3.55 15.90
N VAL A 200 -19.46 -2.83 15.33
CA VAL A 200 -18.16 -2.57 15.98
C VAL A 200 -18.32 -1.83 17.29
N GLY A 201 -19.21 -0.81 17.35
CA GLY A 201 -19.48 -0.06 18.56
C GLY A 201 -20.06 -0.90 19.71
N THR A 202 -20.66 -2.07 19.42
CA THR A 202 -21.16 -2.99 20.45
C THR A 202 -20.08 -4.00 20.87
N ALA A 203 -19.20 -4.38 19.94
CA ALA A 203 -18.19 -5.41 20.18
C ALA A 203 -16.94 -4.86 20.89
N VAL A 204 -16.60 -3.59 20.67
CA VAL A 204 -15.43 -2.94 21.29
C VAL A 204 -15.81 -2.38 22.66
N THR A 205 -15.16 -2.88 23.68
CA THR A 205 -15.36 -2.37 25.06
C THR A 205 -14.34 -1.29 25.40
N GLY A 206 -14.80 -0.19 26.00
CA GLY A 206 -13.97 0.95 26.36
C GLY A 206 -13.55 1.79 25.16
N GLN A 207 -12.72 2.78 25.40
CA GLN A 207 -12.25 3.73 24.39
C GLN A 207 -10.92 3.28 23.78
N VAL A 208 -10.61 3.82 22.60
CA VAL A 208 -9.33 3.63 21.90
C VAL A 208 -8.59 4.96 21.76
N ASP A 209 -7.27 4.91 21.65
CA ASP A 209 -6.44 6.09 21.43
C ASP A 209 -6.43 6.48 19.95
N VAL A 210 -6.44 5.47 19.09
CA VAL A 210 -6.31 5.61 17.64
C VAL A 210 -7.39 4.79 16.92
N LEU A 211 -8.10 5.42 15.99
CA LEU A 211 -8.86 4.73 14.94
C LEU A 211 -8.11 4.83 13.63
N LEU A 212 -7.73 3.69 13.07
CA LEU A 212 -7.16 3.60 11.72
C LEU A 212 -8.18 2.99 10.76
N ASN A 213 -8.71 3.80 9.84
CA ASN A 213 -9.65 3.34 8.81
C ASN A 213 -8.94 3.07 7.47
N LEU A 214 -8.90 1.79 7.07
CA LEU A 214 -8.24 1.30 5.85
C LEU A 214 -9.21 0.70 4.83
N ALA A 215 -10.51 0.75 5.10
CA ALA A 215 -11.51 0.15 4.23
C ALA A 215 -12.71 1.07 4.05
N PRO A 216 -13.37 1.03 2.89
CA PRO A 216 -14.61 1.77 2.67
C PRO A 216 -15.68 1.36 3.69
N LEU A 217 -16.37 2.36 4.21
CA LEU A 217 -17.51 2.24 5.12
C LEU A 217 -18.59 3.23 4.71
N GLU A 218 -19.81 3.01 5.20
CA GLU A 218 -20.80 4.07 5.20
C GLU A 218 -20.42 5.17 6.20
N PRO A 219 -20.69 6.45 5.92
CA PRO A 219 -20.30 7.56 6.79
C PRO A 219 -20.77 7.39 8.25
N ALA A 220 -21.98 6.86 8.46
CA ALA A 220 -22.53 6.60 9.80
C ALA A 220 -21.74 5.49 10.54
N GLU A 221 -21.23 4.48 9.85
CA GLU A 221 -20.41 3.44 10.46
C GLU A 221 -19.05 3.99 10.89
N LEU A 222 -18.44 4.84 10.06
CA LEU A 222 -17.16 5.47 10.40
C LEU A 222 -17.34 6.44 11.60
N ALA A 223 -18.42 7.21 11.63
CA ALA A 223 -18.74 8.09 12.76
C ALA A 223 -18.93 7.28 14.06
N ALA A 224 -19.69 6.19 14.02
CA ALA A 224 -19.87 5.33 15.18
C ALA A 224 -18.57 4.68 15.68
N MET A 225 -17.61 4.39 14.79
CA MET A 225 -16.26 3.96 15.21
C MET A 225 -15.46 5.12 15.82
N ALA A 226 -15.59 6.34 15.29
CA ALA A 226 -14.90 7.52 15.81
C ALA A 226 -15.40 7.92 17.21
N ASP A 227 -16.65 7.62 17.55
CA ASP A 227 -17.18 7.81 18.90
C ASP A 227 -16.44 6.98 19.96
N LEU A 228 -15.81 5.88 19.56
CA LEU A 228 -14.96 5.05 20.44
C LEU A 228 -13.61 5.70 20.74
N VAL A 229 -13.20 6.71 19.97
CA VAL A 229 -11.92 7.40 20.20
C VAL A 229 -12.04 8.27 21.46
N ARG A 230 -11.08 8.12 22.37
CA ARG A 230 -11.06 8.93 23.61
C ARG A 230 -10.80 10.41 23.31
N SER A 231 -11.12 11.28 24.26
CA SER A 231 -10.72 12.68 24.19
C SER A 231 -9.21 12.83 24.01
N GLY A 232 -8.80 13.70 23.09
CA GLY A 232 -7.41 13.90 22.70
C GLY A 232 -6.83 12.79 21.80
N GLY A 233 -7.65 11.83 21.33
CA GLY A 233 -7.23 10.76 20.43
C GLY A 233 -7.21 11.21 18.97
N VAL A 234 -7.06 10.23 18.03
CA VAL A 234 -6.94 10.52 16.61
C VAL A 234 -7.64 9.48 15.74
N THR A 235 -8.30 9.96 14.69
CA THR A 235 -8.80 9.15 13.57
C THR A 235 -7.91 9.38 12.36
N VAL A 236 -7.28 8.32 11.85
CA VAL A 236 -6.53 8.33 10.58
C VAL A 236 -7.33 7.57 9.54
N ASN A 237 -7.60 8.21 8.41
CA ASN A 237 -8.41 7.66 7.33
C ASN A 237 -7.65 7.65 6.01
N THR A 238 -7.65 6.52 5.32
CA THR A 238 -7.00 6.34 4.00
C THR A 238 -7.99 6.34 2.83
N THR A 239 -9.29 6.47 3.09
CA THR A 239 -10.32 6.49 2.06
C THR A 239 -10.57 7.93 1.59
N VAL A 240 -10.08 8.26 0.39
CA VAL A 240 -9.99 9.65 -0.12
C VAL A 240 -11.32 10.37 -0.35
N TRP A 241 -12.42 9.63 -0.50
CA TRP A 241 -13.77 10.20 -0.74
C TRP A 241 -14.57 10.47 0.53
N MET A 242 -14.02 10.17 1.68
CA MET A 242 -14.70 10.34 2.95
C MET A 242 -13.73 10.99 3.94
N PRO A 243 -14.07 12.18 4.50
CA PRO A 243 -13.19 12.84 5.45
C PRO A 243 -13.06 12.05 6.76
N ALA A 244 -11.88 12.10 7.36
CA ALA A 244 -11.66 11.57 8.70
C ALA A 244 -12.52 12.30 9.71
N PRO A 245 -13.34 11.62 10.53
CA PRO A 245 -14.07 12.26 11.60
C PRO A 245 -13.14 12.95 12.58
N ALA A 246 -13.50 14.19 12.96
CA ALA A 246 -12.84 14.98 13.98
C ALA A 246 -13.90 15.47 14.98
N ASP A 247 -13.49 15.78 16.22
CA ASP A 247 -14.35 16.31 17.25
C ASP A 247 -13.57 17.34 18.08
N GLU A 248 -13.81 18.61 17.81
CA GLU A 248 -13.10 19.73 18.43
C GLU A 248 -13.38 19.81 19.94
N GLU A 249 -14.60 19.51 20.40
CA GLU A 249 -14.97 19.56 21.81
C GLU A 249 -14.23 18.52 22.65
N ARG A 250 -14.04 17.32 22.07
CA ARG A 250 -13.25 16.25 22.69
C ARG A 250 -11.75 16.32 22.34
N GLY A 251 -11.33 17.25 21.48
CA GLY A 251 -9.96 17.35 20.99
C GLY A 251 -9.53 16.15 20.12
N VAL A 252 -10.48 15.45 19.48
CA VAL A 252 -10.18 14.32 18.58
C VAL A 252 -9.75 14.85 17.22
N ARG A 253 -8.53 14.52 16.81
CA ARG A 253 -8.00 14.91 15.50
C ARG A 253 -8.48 13.96 14.40
N GLY A 254 -8.88 14.51 13.24
CA GLY A 254 -9.15 13.76 12.03
C GLY A 254 -8.04 13.99 11.01
N VAL A 255 -7.43 12.92 10.50
CA VAL A 255 -6.34 12.97 9.52
C VAL A 255 -6.70 12.15 8.30
N ASN A 256 -6.77 12.80 7.13
CA ASN A 256 -6.86 12.10 5.85
C ASN A 256 -5.44 11.80 5.35
N LEU A 257 -5.05 10.55 5.39
CA LEU A 257 -3.73 10.12 4.97
C LEU A 257 -3.68 9.89 3.46
N PHE A 258 -2.72 10.54 2.82
CA PHE A 258 -2.27 10.23 1.47
C PHE A 258 -0.80 9.79 1.56
N VAL A 259 -0.55 8.50 1.35
CA VAL A 259 0.80 7.94 1.48
C VAL A 259 1.79 8.59 0.51
N ARG A 260 2.97 8.91 0.99
CA ARG A 260 4.07 9.45 0.18
C ARG A 260 5.22 8.45 0.05
N SER A 261 5.97 8.57 -1.02
CA SER A 261 7.24 7.86 -1.17
C SER A 261 8.25 8.40 -0.15
N ASP A 262 8.91 7.48 0.56
CA ASP A 262 9.96 7.79 1.53
C ASP A 262 10.94 6.62 1.58
N ALA A 263 12.09 6.78 0.94
CA ALA A 263 13.11 5.74 0.86
C ALA A 263 13.73 5.43 2.23
N GLY A 264 13.82 6.41 3.13
CA GLY A 264 14.34 6.21 4.48
C GLY A 264 13.41 5.32 5.32
N GLN A 265 12.11 5.64 5.33
CA GLN A 265 11.11 4.78 6.00
C GLN A 265 11.05 3.39 5.38
N LEU A 266 11.15 3.31 4.05
CA LEU A 266 11.16 2.02 3.37
C LEU A 266 12.40 1.20 3.73
N ALA A 267 13.56 1.82 3.91
CA ALA A 267 14.78 1.15 4.37
C ALA A 267 14.62 0.57 5.78
N GLU A 268 13.98 1.31 6.69
CA GLU A 268 13.65 0.78 8.04
C GLU A 268 12.69 -0.43 7.95
N LEU A 269 11.69 -0.36 7.08
CA LEU A 269 10.75 -1.47 6.85
C LEU A 269 11.46 -2.69 6.24
N VAL A 270 12.36 -2.49 5.28
CA VAL A 270 13.21 -3.55 4.71
C VAL A 270 14.09 -4.19 5.80
N ALA A 271 14.71 -3.38 6.65
CA ALA A 271 15.50 -3.91 7.77
C ALA A 271 14.66 -4.74 8.75
N LEU A 272 13.39 -4.37 8.98
CA LEU A 272 12.47 -5.19 9.78
C LEU A 272 12.16 -6.54 9.10
N VAL A 273 12.01 -6.54 7.77
CA VAL A 273 11.80 -7.78 7.00
C VAL A 273 13.00 -8.70 7.12
N ASP A 274 14.20 -8.17 6.91
CA ASP A 274 15.44 -8.96 6.97
C ASP A 274 15.72 -9.54 8.36
N ARG A 275 15.26 -8.88 9.43
CA ARG A 275 15.32 -9.42 10.80
C ARG A 275 14.18 -10.39 11.13
N GLY A 276 13.23 -10.63 10.21
CA GLY A 276 12.06 -11.47 10.47
C GLY A 276 11.01 -10.83 11.40
N GLU A 277 11.13 -9.52 11.68
CA GLU A 277 10.22 -8.76 12.54
C GLU A 277 8.97 -8.26 11.80
N LEU A 278 9.04 -8.20 10.47
CA LEU A 278 7.92 -7.81 9.59
C LEU A 278 7.80 -8.81 8.44
N GLY A 279 6.70 -9.54 8.37
CA GLY A 279 6.45 -10.47 7.26
C GLY A 279 5.89 -9.75 6.03
N VAL A 280 6.23 -10.24 4.84
CA VAL A 280 5.66 -9.83 3.56
C VAL A 280 4.74 -10.93 3.05
N ASP A 281 3.43 -10.66 2.99
CA ASP A 281 2.43 -11.64 2.59
C ASP A 281 2.05 -11.47 1.12
N VAL A 282 2.44 -12.40 0.27
CA VAL A 282 2.02 -12.49 -1.13
C VAL A 282 0.93 -13.55 -1.26
N ALA A 283 -0.29 -13.11 -1.54
CA ALA A 283 -1.43 -14.01 -1.70
C ALA A 283 -1.38 -14.76 -3.02
N ARG A 284 -0.91 -14.10 -4.08
CA ARG A 284 -0.83 -14.66 -5.44
C ARG A 284 0.20 -13.92 -6.28
N ARG A 285 0.84 -14.65 -7.20
CA ARG A 285 1.64 -14.07 -8.29
C ARG A 285 0.93 -14.30 -9.60
N VAL A 286 0.89 -13.28 -10.45
CA VAL A 286 0.29 -13.35 -11.79
C VAL A 286 1.26 -12.84 -12.85
N PRO A 287 1.24 -13.39 -14.08
CA PRO A 287 1.99 -12.82 -15.18
C PRO A 287 1.51 -11.41 -15.54
N LEU A 288 2.39 -10.56 -16.04
CA LEU A 288 2.06 -9.20 -16.50
C LEU A 288 0.87 -9.17 -17.48
N ALA A 289 0.77 -10.17 -18.35
CA ALA A 289 -0.33 -10.27 -19.33
C ALA A 289 -1.71 -10.42 -18.68
N GLU A 290 -1.78 -10.90 -17.43
CA GLU A 290 -3.02 -11.08 -16.69
C GLU A 290 -3.44 -9.83 -15.88
N LEU A 291 -2.65 -8.75 -15.92
CA LEU A 291 -2.97 -7.52 -15.19
C LEU A 291 -4.36 -6.95 -15.53
N PRO A 292 -4.85 -6.95 -16.80
CA PRO A 292 -6.23 -6.52 -17.10
C PRO A 292 -7.29 -7.37 -16.38
N ALA A 293 -7.12 -8.69 -16.34
CA ALA A 293 -8.02 -9.61 -15.65
C ALA A 293 -7.98 -9.38 -14.12
N LEU A 294 -6.79 -9.13 -13.57
CA LEU A 294 -6.61 -8.79 -12.15
C LEU A 294 -7.36 -7.50 -11.77
N HIS A 295 -7.29 -6.47 -12.62
CA HIS A 295 -8.04 -5.23 -12.41
C HIS A 295 -9.57 -5.45 -12.48
N ALA A 296 -10.04 -6.33 -13.36
CA ALA A 296 -11.45 -6.69 -13.46
C ALA A 296 -11.92 -7.47 -12.21
N GLU A 297 -11.12 -8.42 -11.74
CA GLU A 297 -11.37 -9.17 -10.49
C GLU A 297 -11.43 -8.23 -9.27
N ALA A 298 -10.52 -7.24 -9.21
CA ALA A 298 -10.52 -6.22 -8.16
C ALA A 298 -11.80 -5.39 -8.17
N ALA A 299 -12.25 -4.96 -9.34
CA ALA A 299 -13.49 -4.20 -9.49
C ALA A 299 -14.74 -4.99 -9.06
N ALA A 300 -14.72 -6.32 -9.22
CA ALA A 300 -15.76 -7.21 -8.74
C ALA A 300 -15.66 -7.55 -7.24
N GLY A 301 -14.69 -6.99 -6.50
CA GLY A 301 -14.47 -7.29 -5.07
C GLY A 301 -13.92 -8.69 -4.79
N GLY A 302 -13.37 -9.36 -5.81
CA GLY A 302 -12.86 -10.74 -5.72
C GLY A 302 -11.48 -10.87 -5.06
N LEU A 303 -10.70 -9.78 -5.00
CA LEU A 303 -9.33 -9.85 -4.50
C LEU A 303 -9.25 -10.02 -2.98
N SER A 304 -8.31 -10.84 -2.56
CA SER A 304 -7.99 -11.06 -1.15
C SER A 304 -6.47 -11.14 -0.96
N GLY A 305 -5.92 -10.21 -0.17
CA GLY A 305 -4.48 -10.09 0.08
C GLY A 305 -3.73 -9.33 -1.02
N LYS A 306 -2.42 -9.33 -0.93
CA LYS A 306 -1.53 -8.62 -1.85
C LYS A 306 -1.19 -9.50 -3.06
N VAL A 307 -1.36 -8.98 -4.26
CA VAL A 307 -1.05 -9.70 -5.51
C VAL A 307 0.15 -9.04 -6.17
N VAL A 308 1.14 -9.86 -6.50
CA VAL A 308 2.36 -9.47 -7.20
C VAL A 308 2.22 -9.80 -8.69
N VAL A 309 2.66 -8.89 -9.54
CA VAL A 309 2.60 -8.99 -11.00
C VAL A 309 4.02 -9.11 -11.54
N VAL A 310 4.28 -10.19 -12.27
CA VAL A 310 5.63 -10.54 -12.74
C VAL A 310 5.72 -10.34 -14.25
N PRO A 311 6.59 -9.46 -14.75
CA PRO A 311 6.87 -9.34 -16.17
C PRO A 311 7.54 -10.62 -16.72
N PRO A 312 7.40 -10.90 -18.03
CA PRO A 312 8.18 -11.97 -18.64
C PRO A 312 9.68 -11.63 -18.58
N THR A 313 10.52 -12.65 -18.44
CA THR A 313 11.98 -12.47 -18.56
C THR A 313 12.30 -11.87 -19.92
N PRO A 314 13.23 -10.91 -20.03
CA PRO A 314 13.66 -10.30 -21.29
C PRO A 314 14.19 -11.29 -22.29
#